data_7328b74d2e5fea0ff2d17207148e967c
#
_entry.id   7328b74d2e5fea0ff2d17207148e967c
#
_cell.length_a   1.000
_cell.length_b   1.000
_cell.length_c   1.000
_cell.angle_alpha   90.00
_cell.angle_beta   90.00
_cell.angle_gamma   90.00
#
_symmetry.space_group_name_H-M   'P 1'
#
loop_
_entity.id
_entity.type
_entity.pdbx_description
1 polymer ?
#
loop_
_entity_poly.entity_id
_entity_poly.type
_entity_poly.pdbx_seq_one_letter_code
_entity_poly.pdbx_strand_id
1 'polypeptide(L)'
;MIYELKDTKKAEKIFDGWQETMIDSCIQQVMGKIFVTDLKHPKSACAFLGCFAFYSGVPDRELVKNKPEGFVIMVPQNEAWEMVIEECFPEARKVVRYAIKKNTTFDKEKLTGMLKLLPEGYVIRKIDGEIYDECLLNPATADFV
;
A
#
# COMPACT_ATOMS: atom_id res chain seq x y z
N MET A 1 -14.51 -18.46 5.53
CA MET A 1 -13.91 -17.97 6.80
C MET A 1 -12.51 -17.45 6.49
N ILE A 2 -12.15 -16.29 7.04
CA ILE A 2 -10.86 -15.62 6.75
C ILE A 2 -9.94 -15.78 7.97
N TYR A 3 -8.67 -16.02 7.69
CA TYR A 3 -7.64 -16.27 8.70
C TYR A 3 -6.44 -15.34 8.50
N GLU A 4 -5.87 -14.85 9.59
CA GLU A 4 -4.55 -14.22 9.58
C GLU A 4 -3.47 -15.31 9.43
N LEU A 5 -2.66 -15.22 8.39
CA LEU A 5 -1.62 -16.20 8.09
C LEU A 5 -0.34 -15.87 8.85
N LYS A 6 0.05 -16.71 9.81
CA LYS A 6 1.29 -16.52 10.58
C LYS A 6 2.54 -16.99 9.82
N ASP A 7 2.43 -18.07 9.07
CA ASP A 7 3.49 -18.55 8.18
C ASP A 7 3.31 -17.92 6.79
N THR A 8 3.68 -16.66 6.68
CA THR A 8 3.46 -15.79 5.50
C THR A 8 4.15 -16.30 4.24
N LYS A 9 5.20 -17.13 4.36
CA LYS A 9 5.89 -17.77 3.23
C LYS A 9 4.95 -18.62 2.36
N LYS A 10 3.87 -19.16 2.93
CA LYS A 10 2.86 -19.92 2.17
C LYS A 10 2.10 -19.06 1.15
N ALA A 11 2.02 -17.75 1.36
CA ALA A 11 1.37 -16.82 0.45
C ALA A 11 2.35 -16.18 -0.56
N GLU A 12 3.65 -16.36 -0.41
CA GLU A 12 4.67 -15.71 -1.24
C GLU A 12 4.41 -15.92 -2.74
N LYS A 13 4.14 -17.17 -3.16
CA LYS A 13 3.84 -17.50 -4.55
C LYS A 13 2.55 -16.87 -5.09
N ILE A 14 1.61 -16.51 -4.21
CA ILE A 14 0.36 -15.89 -4.62
C ILE A 14 0.61 -14.46 -5.09
N PHE A 15 1.62 -13.79 -4.52
CA PHE A 15 2.05 -12.43 -4.88
C PHE A 15 3.19 -12.39 -5.88
N ASP A 16 3.61 -13.54 -6.42
CA ASP A 16 4.74 -13.62 -7.35
C ASP A 16 4.57 -12.68 -8.55
N GLY A 17 5.64 -11.99 -8.92
CA GLY A 17 5.65 -11.01 -10.00
C GLY A 17 5.03 -9.64 -9.67
N TRP A 18 4.45 -9.47 -8.47
CA TRP A 18 3.91 -8.18 -8.05
C TRP A 18 4.92 -7.41 -7.19
N GLN A 19 5.68 -6.52 -7.82
CA GLN A 19 6.73 -5.74 -7.17
C GLN A 19 6.13 -4.56 -6.37
N GLU A 20 5.70 -4.84 -5.14
CA GLU A 20 5.15 -3.85 -4.23
C GLU A 20 5.78 -4.01 -2.84
N THR A 21 6.52 -3.00 -2.40
CA THR A 21 7.27 -3.04 -1.12
C THR A 21 6.38 -3.30 0.09
N MET A 22 5.13 -2.85 0.06
CA MET A 22 4.17 -3.09 1.15
C MET A 22 3.82 -4.58 1.26
N ILE A 23 3.69 -5.28 0.12
CA ILE A 23 3.47 -6.73 0.09
C ILE A 23 4.69 -7.45 0.65
N ASP A 24 5.89 -7.06 0.22
CA ASP A 24 7.15 -7.65 0.73
C ASP A 24 7.27 -7.47 2.24
N SER A 25 6.90 -6.30 2.76
CA SER A 25 6.91 -6.02 4.19
C SER A 25 5.95 -6.94 4.98
N CYS A 26 4.75 -7.21 4.44
CA CYS A 26 3.80 -8.15 5.02
C CYS A 26 4.34 -9.60 4.99
N ILE A 27 4.96 -10.02 3.88
CA ILE A 27 5.55 -11.36 3.71
C ILE A 27 6.71 -11.55 4.69
N GLN A 28 7.57 -10.56 4.83
CA GLN A 28 8.72 -10.58 5.75
C GLN A 28 8.33 -10.37 7.22
N GLN A 29 7.05 -10.10 7.50
CA GLN A 29 6.51 -9.83 8.84
C GLN A 29 7.18 -8.62 9.54
N VAL A 30 7.68 -7.67 8.75
CA VAL A 30 8.22 -6.40 9.27
C VAL A 30 7.08 -5.48 9.68
N MET A 31 6.08 -5.34 8.81
CA MET A 31 4.87 -4.54 9.04
C MET A 31 3.70 -5.17 8.30
N GLY A 32 2.48 -4.90 8.79
CA GLY A 32 1.26 -5.38 8.16
C GLY A 32 0.95 -6.84 8.46
N LYS A 33 -0.04 -7.40 7.74
CA LYS A 33 -0.58 -8.75 7.94
C LYS A 33 -0.96 -9.37 6.61
N ILE A 34 -1.00 -10.70 6.56
CA ILE A 34 -1.56 -11.45 5.44
C ILE A 34 -2.80 -12.21 5.90
N PHE A 35 -3.89 -12.05 5.16
CA PHE A 35 -5.14 -12.76 5.35
C PHE A 35 -5.37 -13.74 4.20
N VAL A 36 -5.90 -14.92 4.51
CA VAL A 36 -6.15 -15.99 3.54
C VAL A 36 -7.47 -16.70 3.83
N THR A 37 -7.97 -17.43 2.83
CA THR A 37 -9.18 -18.26 2.95
C THR A 37 -8.87 -19.67 3.48
N ASP A 38 -7.62 -20.13 3.37
CA ASP A 38 -7.13 -21.44 3.80
C ASP A 38 -5.71 -21.33 4.37
N LEU A 39 -5.48 -21.83 5.58
CA LEU A 39 -4.17 -21.80 6.25
C LEU A 39 -3.16 -22.83 5.71
N LYS A 40 -3.66 -23.93 5.12
CA LYS A 40 -2.80 -25.02 4.65
C LYS A 40 -2.38 -24.82 3.20
N HIS A 41 -3.33 -24.49 2.35
CA HIS A 41 -3.16 -24.35 0.91
C HIS A 41 -3.85 -23.10 0.38
N PRO A 42 -3.37 -21.89 0.78
CA PRO A 42 -4.00 -20.66 0.36
C PRO A 42 -3.94 -20.50 -1.16
N LYS A 43 -5.09 -20.16 -1.76
CA LYS A 43 -5.21 -19.81 -3.17
C LYS A 43 -5.52 -18.33 -3.38
N SER A 44 -5.97 -17.68 -2.32
CA SER A 44 -6.34 -16.27 -2.28
C SER A 44 -5.69 -15.64 -1.07
N ALA A 45 -5.11 -14.47 -1.24
CA ALA A 45 -4.48 -13.74 -0.16
C ALA A 45 -4.74 -12.24 -0.27
N CYS A 46 -4.80 -11.59 0.90
CA CYS A 46 -4.80 -10.14 1.04
C CYS A 46 -3.63 -9.73 1.92
N ALA A 47 -2.70 -8.93 1.37
CA ALA A 47 -1.68 -8.25 2.16
C ALA A 47 -2.25 -6.91 2.61
N PHE A 48 -2.31 -6.69 3.93
CA PHE A 48 -2.88 -5.47 4.51
C PHE A 48 -1.82 -4.73 5.32
N LEU A 49 -1.56 -3.47 4.95
CA LEU A 49 -0.64 -2.58 5.63
C LEU A 49 -1.17 -1.14 5.63
N GLY A 50 -1.28 -0.56 6.83
CA GLY A 50 -1.86 0.76 7.00
C GLY A 50 -3.32 0.81 6.52
N CYS A 51 -3.60 1.57 5.49
CA CYS A 51 -4.91 1.61 4.83
C CYS A 51 -4.94 0.87 3.48
N PHE A 52 -3.88 0.14 3.11
CA PHE A 52 -3.81 -0.58 1.83
C PHE A 52 -4.13 -2.05 2.00
N ALA A 53 -4.98 -2.58 1.12
CA ALA A 53 -5.33 -3.99 1.01
C ALA A 53 -5.04 -4.49 -0.42
N PHE A 54 -4.02 -5.32 -0.58
CA PHE A 54 -3.57 -5.88 -1.85
C PHE A 54 -4.13 -7.29 -2.01
N TYR A 55 -5.01 -7.49 -2.99
CA TYR A 55 -5.70 -8.76 -3.23
C TYR A 55 -5.05 -9.53 -4.38
N SER A 56 -4.69 -10.79 -4.14
CA SER A 56 -3.99 -11.63 -5.10
C SER A 56 -4.48 -13.08 -5.08
N GLY A 57 -4.21 -13.81 -6.17
CA GLY A 57 -4.62 -15.19 -6.37
C GLY A 57 -6.04 -15.32 -6.92
N VAL A 58 -6.79 -16.35 -6.48
CA VAL A 58 -8.16 -16.59 -6.91
C VAL A 58 -9.10 -15.59 -6.25
N PRO A 59 -9.92 -14.82 -6.99
CA PRO A 59 -10.85 -13.85 -6.40
C PRO A 59 -11.83 -14.50 -5.42
N ASP A 60 -11.98 -13.86 -4.26
CA ASP A 60 -12.84 -14.35 -3.17
C ASP A 60 -13.57 -13.18 -2.49
N ARG A 61 -14.91 -13.25 -2.49
CA ARG A 61 -15.79 -12.20 -1.94
C ARG A 61 -15.66 -12.04 -0.42
N GLU A 62 -15.47 -13.15 0.28
CA GLU A 62 -15.36 -13.12 1.73
C GLU A 62 -14.05 -12.46 2.16
N LEU A 63 -12.98 -12.68 1.38
CA LEU A 63 -11.70 -12.02 1.63
C LEU A 63 -11.80 -10.50 1.40
N VAL A 64 -12.52 -10.06 0.36
CA VAL A 64 -12.76 -8.63 0.09
C VAL A 64 -13.61 -8.00 1.21
N LYS A 65 -14.69 -8.66 1.64
CA LYS A 65 -15.57 -8.18 2.72
C LYS A 65 -14.87 -8.13 4.09
N ASN A 66 -13.79 -8.89 4.27
CA ASN A 66 -13.01 -8.90 5.52
C ASN A 66 -12.09 -7.68 5.69
N LYS A 67 -12.26 -6.64 4.87
CA LYS A 67 -11.50 -5.40 5.04
C LYS A 67 -11.77 -4.78 6.43
N PRO A 68 -10.79 -4.12 7.05
CA PRO A 68 -11.02 -3.34 8.26
C PRO A 68 -12.08 -2.25 8.06
N GLU A 69 -12.66 -1.79 9.15
CA GLU A 69 -13.54 -0.62 9.14
C GLU A 69 -12.76 0.65 8.76
N GLY A 70 -13.50 1.65 8.28
CA GLY A 70 -12.94 2.94 7.90
C GLY A 70 -12.40 2.99 6.46
N PHE A 71 -11.46 3.90 6.23
CA PHE A 71 -10.89 4.16 4.92
C PHE A 71 -9.89 3.07 4.53
N VAL A 72 -10.13 2.40 3.39
CA VAL A 72 -9.24 1.38 2.84
C VAL A 72 -9.07 1.60 1.34
N ILE A 73 -7.83 1.55 0.89
CA ILE A 73 -7.46 1.54 -0.52
C ILE A 73 -7.31 0.07 -0.94
N MET A 74 -8.29 -0.44 -1.67
CA MET A 74 -8.31 -1.80 -2.18
C MET A 74 -7.57 -1.85 -3.51
N VAL A 75 -6.53 -2.67 -3.59
CA VAL A 75 -5.66 -2.78 -4.77
C VAL A 75 -5.81 -4.18 -5.35
N PRO A 76 -6.50 -4.33 -6.51
CA PRO A 76 -6.64 -5.61 -7.18
C PRO A 76 -5.37 -5.98 -7.95
N GLN A 77 -4.98 -7.25 -7.95
CA GLN A 77 -3.90 -7.75 -8.80
C GLN A 77 -4.29 -7.75 -10.29
N ASN A 78 -5.57 -7.96 -10.58
CA ASN A 78 -6.09 -8.09 -11.95
C ASN A 78 -7.58 -7.73 -12.03
N GLU A 79 -8.12 -7.69 -13.24
CA GLU A 79 -9.53 -7.34 -13.51
C GLU A 79 -10.53 -8.25 -12.78
N ALA A 80 -10.22 -9.53 -12.57
CA ALA A 80 -11.13 -10.42 -11.87
C ALA A 80 -11.29 -10.05 -10.39
N TRP A 81 -10.23 -9.60 -9.73
CA TRP A 81 -10.31 -9.02 -8.40
C TRP A 81 -11.02 -7.67 -8.39
N GLU A 82 -10.78 -6.84 -9.41
CA GLU A 82 -11.47 -5.55 -9.57
C GLU A 82 -13.00 -5.75 -9.62
N MET A 83 -13.47 -6.69 -10.43
CA MET A 83 -14.90 -7.01 -10.51
C MET A 83 -15.47 -7.44 -9.15
N VAL A 84 -14.79 -8.29 -8.41
CA VAL A 84 -15.25 -8.73 -7.08
C VAL A 84 -15.27 -7.58 -6.07
N ILE A 85 -14.31 -6.67 -6.13
CA ILE A 85 -14.29 -5.47 -5.28
C ILE A 85 -15.48 -4.56 -5.61
N GLU A 86 -15.71 -4.27 -6.89
CA GLU A 86 -16.84 -3.43 -7.35
C GLU A 86 -18.20 -4.05 -6.99
N GLU A 87 -18.34 -5.38 -7.09
CA GLU A 87 -19.55 -6.07 -6.66
C GLU A 87 -19.78 -6.04 -5.14
N CYS A 88 -18.72 -6.12 -4.34
CA CYS A 88 -18.82 -6.07 -2.87
C CYS A 88 -19.02 -4.66 -2.33
N PHE A 89 -18.50 -3.65 -3.02
CA PHE A 89 -18.49 -2.24 -2.62
C PHE A 89 -18.81 -1.33 -3.82
N PRO A 90 -20.06 -1.33 -4.30
CA PRO A 90 -20.44 -0.55 -5.49
C PRO A 90 -20.31 0.98 -5.27
N GLU A 91 -20.25 1.42 -4.01
CA GLU A 91 -20.04 2.82 -3.64
C GLU A 91 -18.55 3.21 -3.62
N ALA A 92 -17.63 2.25 -3.75
CA ALA A 92 -16.19 2.54 -3.73
C ALA A 92 -15.77 3.38 -4.94
N ARG A 93 -15.01 4.43 -4.69
CA ARG A 93 -14.50 5.29 -5.76
C ARG A 93 -13.30 4.62 -6.44
N LYS A 94 -13.44 4.28 -7.70
CA LYS A 94 -12.32 3.79 -8.52
C LYS A 94 -11.38 4.94 -8.87
N VAL A 95 -10.09 4.72 -8.67
CA VAL A 95 -9.03 5.66 -9.01
C VAL A 95 -7.90 4.95 -9.74
N VAL A 96 -7.28 5.64 -10.69
CA VAL A 96 -6.09 5.13 -11.37
C VAL A 96 -4.86 5.68 -10.66
N ARG A 97 -3.93 4.80 -10.28
CA ARG A 97 -2.63 5.16 -9.74
C ARG A 97 -1.55 4.91 -10.79
N TYR A 98 -0.66 5.86 -10.92
CA TYR A 98 0.48 5.75 -11.83
C TYR A 98 1.73 5.39 -11.04
N ALA A 99 2.40 4.31 -11.46
CA ALA A 99 3.71 3.99 -10.92
C ALA A 99 4.73 5.06 -11.32
N ILE A 100 5.52 5.51 -10.35
CA ILE A 100 6.64 6.41 -10.65
C ILE A 100 7.72 5.61 -11.37
N LYS A 101 8.18 6.12 -12.52
CA LYS A 101 9.28 5.50 -13.25
C LYS A 101 10.53 5.48 -12.37
N LYS A 102 11.14 4.31 -12.20
CA LYS A 102 12.44 4.18 -11.55
C LYS A 102 13.50 4.84 -12.45
N ASN A 103 13.88 6.06 -12.12
CA ASN A 103 14.90 6.81 -12.83
C ASN A 103 15.99 7.20 -11.84
N THR A 104 17.22 6.81 -12.15
CA THR A 104 18.40 7.13 -11.34
C THR A 104 19.18 8.33 -11.88
N THR A 105 18.78 8.85 -13.05
CA THR A 105 19.41 10.02 -13.68
C THR A 105 18.49 11.21 -13.56
N PHE A 106 18.94 12.24 -12.87
CA PHE A 106 18.18 13.46 -12.63
C PHE A 106 18.91 14.65 -13.29
N ASP A 107 18.14 15.54 -13.90
CA ASP A 107 18.60 16.83 -14.40
C ASP A 107 18.77 17.80 -13.22
N LYS A 108 20.02 17.98 -12.79
CA LYS A 108 20.35 18.83 -11.64
C LYS A 108 20.02 20.30 -11.86
N GLU A 109 20.19 20.79 -13.10
CA GLU A 109 19.92 22.20 -13.44
C GLU A 109 18.42 22.47 -13.36
N LYS A 110 17.61 21.57 -13.93
CA LYS A 110 16.15 21.64 -13.85
C LYS A 110 15.67 21.59 -12.40
N LEU A 111 16.18 20.66 -11.59
CA LEU A 111 15.80 20.56 -10.17
C LEU A 111 16.19 21.79 -9.40
N THR A 112 17.40 22.34 -9.61
CA THR A 112 17.84 23.60 -8.97
C THR A 112 16.98 24.78 -9.42
N GLY A 113 16.57 24.81 -10.69
CA GLY A 113 15.64 25.81 -11.21
C GLY A 113 14.27 25.78 -10.53
N MET A 114 13.78 24.58 -10.18
CA MET A 114 12.51 24.42 -9.48
C MET A 114 12.53 25.00 -8.06
N LEU A 115 13.68 25.06 -7.38
CA LEU A 115 13.80 25.68 -6.06
C LEU A 115 13.45 27.17 -6.10
N LYS A 116 13.69 27.84 -7.22
CA LYS A 116 13.36 29.27 -7.42
C LYS A 116 11.86 29.51 -7.58
N LEU A 117 11.07 28.45 -7.79
CA LEU A 117 9.61 28.51 -7.91
C LEU A 117 8.88 28.30 -6.59
N LEU A 118 9.61 28.10 -5.50
CA LEU A 118 9.00 28.02 -4.17
C LEU A 118 8.30 29.34 -3.84
N PRO A 119 7.05 29.29 -3.35
CA PRO A 119 6.36 30.49 -2.87
C PRO A 119 7.15 31.17 -1.76
N GLU A 120 6.96 32.47 -1.61
CA GLU A 120 7.54 33.23 -0.51
C GLU A 120 7.15 32.63 0.86
N GLY A 121 8.11 32.50 1.76
CA GLY A 121 7.92 31.88 3.07
C GLY A 121 8.09 30.36 3.11
N TYR A 122 8.27 29.68 1.95
CA TYR A 122 8.54 28.24 1.91
C TYR A 122 10.03 27.96 1.73
N VAL A 123 10.52 26.98 2.46
CA VAL A 123 11.90 26.49 2.36
C VAL A 123 11.93 24.97 2.31
N ILE A 124 12.91 24.43 1.60
CA ILE A 124 13.17 22.98 1.63
C ILE A 124 14.22 22.72 2.71
N ARG A 125 13.87 21.86 3.66
CA ARG A 125 14.78 21.38 4.70
C ARG A 125 14.97 19.88 4.59
N LYS A 126 16.17 19.41 4.90
CA LYS A 126 16.40 17.98 5.11
C LYS A 126 15.74 17.58 6.43
N ILE A 127 14.98 16.47 6.41
CA ILE A 127 14.42 15.90 7.64
C ILE A 127 15.58 15.29 8.44
N ASP A 128 15.78 15.79 9.64
CA ASP A 128 16.67 15.27 10.68
C ASP A 128 15.84 14.88 11.90
N GLY A 129 16.49 14.46 12.99
CA GLY A 129 15.78 14.02 14.19
C GLY A 129 14.90 15.09 14.80
N GLU A 130 15.33 16.37 14.80
CA GLU A 130 14.59 17.48 15.37
C GLU A 130 13.31 17.77 14.56
N ILE A 131 13.42 17.81 13.23
CA ILE A 131 12.24 17.97 12.34
C ILE A 131 11.31 16.79 12.43
N TYR A 132 11.84 15.57 12.54
CA TYR A 132 11.03 14.37 12.72
C TYR A 132 10.18 14.47 13.99
N ASP A 133 10.78 14.86 15.11
CA ASP A 133 10.07 15.06 16.37
C ASP A 133 9.01 16.19 16.28
N GLU A 134 9.33 17.28 15.57
CA GLU A 134 8.35 18.35 15.27
C GLU A 134 7.17 17.81 14.46
N CYS A 135 7.43 16.94 13.45
CA CYS A 135 6.38 16.31 12.63
C CYS A 135 5.47 15.39 13.46
N LEU A 136 6.02 14.63 14.39
CA LEU A 136 5.24 13.77 15.29
C LEU A 136 4.29 14.58 16.20
N LEU A 137 4.69 15.79 16.59
CA LEU A 137 3.87 16.65 17.43
C LEU A 137 2.80 17.43 16.65
N ASN A 138 2.91 17.50 15.33
CA ASN A 138 1.99 18.24 14.49
C ASN A 138 0.88 17.32 13.97
N PRO A 139 -0.41 17.57 14.33
CA PRO A 139 -1.53 16.72 13.89
C PRO A 139 -1.68 16.57 12.38
N ALA A 140 -1.16 17.53 11.59
CA ALA A 140 -1.22 17.46 10.12
C ALA A 140 -0.17 16.52 9.52
N THR A 141 0.86 16.14 10.26
CA THR A 141 2.00 15.35 9.76
C THR A 141 2.24 14.07 10.56
N ALA A 142 1.71 13.96 11.78
CA ALA A 142 1.97 12.83 12.69
C ALA A 142 1.64 11.45 12.09
N ASP A 143 0.64 11.39 11.20
CA ASP A 143 0.25 10.13 10.54
C ASP A 143 1.17 9.75 9.36
N PHE A 144 2.14 10.59 8.99
CA PHE A 144 3.01 10.40 7.82
C PHE A 144 4.49 10.17 8.18
N VAL A 145 4.83 10.10 9.45
CA VAL A 145 6.20 9.92 9.97
C VAL A 145 6.31 8.73 10.90
#